data_05de69d54f6661ff4adaafb298c102f3
#
_entry.id   05de69d54f6661ff4adaafb298c102f3
#
_cell.length_a   1.000
_cell.length_b   1.000
_cell.length_c   1.000
_cell.angle_alpha   90.00
_cell.angle_beta   90.00
_cell.angle_gamma   90.00
#
_symmetry.space_group_name_H-M   'P 1'
#
loop_
_entity.id
_entity.type
_entity.pdbx_description
1 polymer ?
#
loop_
_entity_poly.entity_id
_entity_poly.type
_entity_poly.pdbx_seq_one_letter_code
_entity_poly.pdbx_strand_id
1 'polypeptide(L)'
;RLDKYITKSFPLIPQALMYKYIRSKRIKVNGKRAEISYKLSVDDVISMYINDEFFEPVKPKYDFLSAGKSIKIVYEDENIILIDKPAGILSHPDEGNYTDTAITRVKRYLYEKGEYDPENEMSFAPALVNRIDRNTCGIIITSKNAESLRILNKKKKNRELHKYYL
;
A
#
# COMPACT_ATOMS: atom_id res chain seq x y z
N ARG A 1 -12.95 4.55 -0.14
CA ARG A 1 -13.75 5.09 -1.23
C ARG A 1 -13.81 4.07 -2.35
N LEU A 2 -14.96 3.97 -3.02
CA LEU A 2 -15.25 3.03 -4.09
C LEU A 2 -14.22 3.12 -5.24
N ASP A 3 -13.95 4.32 -5.74
CA ASP A 3 -12.98 4.55 -6.80
C ASP A 3 -11.58 4.04 -6.46
N LYS A 4 -11.11 4.35 -5.25
CA LYS A 4 -9.78 3.92 -4.81
C LYS A 4 -9.69 2.41 -4.60
N TYR A 5 -10.77 1.80 -4.11
CA TYR A 5 -10.84 0.35 -3.93
C TYR A 5 -10.76 -0.35 -5.29
N ILE A 6 -11.62 0.06 -6.25
CA ILE A 6 -11.65 -0.56 -7.59
C ILE A 6 -10.30 -0.38 -8.30
N THR A 7 -9.70 0.83 -8.26
CA THR A 7 -8.39 1.08 -8.89
C THR A 7 -7.30 0.16 -8.33
N LYS A 8 -7.35 -0.15 -7.03
CA LYS A 8 -6.36 -1.05 -6.41
C LYS A 8 -6.63 -2.52 -6.70
N SER A 9 -7.89 -2.95 -6.58
CA SER A 9 -8.26 -4.36 -6.73
C SER A 9 -8.35 -4.80 -8.18
N PHE A 10 -8.60 -3.89 -9.11
CA PHE A 10 -8.76 -4.15 -10.55
C PHE A 10 -7.93 -3.16 -11.38
N PRO A 11 -6.60 -3.26 -11.32
CA PRO A 11 -5.70 -2.28 -11.94
C PRO A 11 -5.73 -2.29 -13.47
N LEU A 12 -6.30 -3.33 -14.10
CA LEU A 12 -6.49 -3.40 -15.56
C LEU A 12 -7.60 -2.47 -16.05
N ILE A 13 -8.47 -1.96 -15.17
CA ILE A 13 -9.54 -1.04 -15.57
C ILE A 13 -8.96 0.38 -15.68
N PRO A 14 -8.93 0.99 -16.90
CA PRO A 14 -8.53 2.38 -17.03
C PRO A 14 -9.43 3.30 -16.19
N GLN A 15 -8.85 4.26 -15.49
CA GLN A 15 -9.58 5.12 -14.55
C GLN A 15 -10.78 5.84 -15.20
N ALA A 16 -10.61 6.34 -16.42
CA ALA A 16 -11.70 7.01 -17.16
C ALA A 16 -12.87 6.05 -17.43
N LEU A 17 -12.57 4.78 -17.76
CA LEU A 17 -13.55 3.75 -18.01
C LEU A 17 -14.26 3.32 -16.73
N MET A 18 -13.52 3.17 -15.63
CA MET A 18 -14.10 2.91 -14.31
C MET A 18 -15.12 3.98 -13.92
N TYR A 19 -14.78 5.27 -14.07
CA TYR A 19 -15.73 6.37 -13.81
C TYR A 19 -16.97 6.33 -14.71
N LYS A 20 -16.79 5.93 -16.00
CA LYS A 20 -17.91 5.72 -16.91
C LYS A 20 -18.82 4.56 -16.43
N TYR A 21 -18.24 3.45 -16.00
CA TYR A 21 -19.00 2.28 -15.49
C TYR A 21 -19.75 2.59 -14.20
N ILE A 22 -19.20 3.35 -13.28
CA ILE A 22 -19.91 3.79 -12.07
C ILE A 22 -21.10 4.68 -12.45
N ARG A 23 -20.89 5.69 -13.32
CA ARG A 23 -21.95 6.60 -13.77
C ARG A 23 -23.07 5.88 -14.54
N SER A 24 -22.71 4.93 -15.39
CA SER A 24 -23.67 4.14 -16.20
C SER A 24 -24.33 2.99 -15.43
N LYS A 25 -24.14 2.89 -14.12
CA LYS A 25 -24.70 1.85 -13.23
C LYS A 25 -24.22 0.43 -13.53
N ARG A 26 -23.13 0.28 -14.28
CA ARG A 26 -22.47 -1.03 -14.49
C ARG A 26 -21.68 -1.49 -13.26
N ILE A 27 -21.32 -0.56 -12.37
CA ILE A 27 -20.76 -0.86 -11.06
C ILE A 27 -21.76 -0.37 -10.02
N LYS A 28 -22.18 -1.29 -9.14
CA LYS A 28 -23.17 -1.05 -8.09
C LYS A 28 -22.61 -1.48 -6.73
N VAL A 29 -23.13 -0.88 -5.66
CA VAL A 29 -22.85 -1.32 -4.28
C VAL A 29 -24.18 -1.73 -3.66
N ASN A 30 -24.25 -2.94 -3.11
CA ASN A 30 -25.45 -3.53 -2.52
C ASN A 30 -26.67 -3.47 -3.48
N GLY A 31 -26.40 -3.75 -4.77
CA GLY A 31 -27.40 -3.72 -5.83
C GLY A 31 -27.89 -2.32 -6.25
N LYS A 32 -27.42 -1.26 -5.61
CA LYS A 32 -27.83 0.13 -5.86
C LYS A 32 -26.74 0.92 -6.58
N ARG A 33 -27.15 2.03 -7.23
CA ARG A 33 -26.21 3.01 -7.77
C ARG A 33 -25.38 3.59 -6.63
N ALA A 34 -24.08 3.64 -6.81
CA ALA A 34 -23.16 4.33 -5.91
C ALA A 34 -22.47 5.50 -6.63
N GLU A 35 -22.03 6.48 -5.88
CA GLU A 35 -21.18 7.55 -6.37
C GLU A 35 -19.71 7.16 -6.34
N ILE A 36 -18.87 7.83 -7.14
CA ILE A 36 -17.42 7.60 -7.22
C ILE A 36 -16.77 7.71 -5.84
N SER A 37 -17.24 8.67 -5.03
CA SER A 37 -16.72 8.98 -3.70
C SER A 37 -17.33 8.12 -2.58
N TYR A 38 -18.24 7.19 -2.89
CA TYR A 38 -18.89 6.34 -1.90
C TYR A 38 -17.88 5.69 -0.95
N LYS A 39 -18.13 5.78 0.35
CA LYS A 39 -17.29 5.16 1.39
C LYS A 39 -17.79 3.74 1.64
N LEU A 40 -17.00 2.77 1.21
CA LEU A 40 -17.29 1.36 1.45
C LEU A 40 -17.20 1.04 2.94
N SER A 41 -18.13 0.22 3.40
CA SER A 41 -18.15 -0.44 4.71
C SER A 41 -17.74 -1.91 4.56
N VAL A 42 -17.45 -2.55 5.69
CA VAL A 42 -17.27 -4.01 5.72
C VAL A 42 -18.60 -4.66 5.29
N ASP A 43 -18.53 -5.76 4.57
CA ASP A 43 -19.65 -6.52 3.99
C ASP A 43 -20.41 -5.82 2.85
N ASP A 44 -19.97 -4.65 2.36
CA ASP A 44 -20.53 -4.09 1.14
C ASP A 44 -20.26 -4.98 -0.07
N VAL A 45 -21.30 -5.36 -0.79
CA VAL A 45 -21.23 -6.17 -2.01
C VAL A 45 -21.10 -5.26 -3.23
N ILE A 46 -19.97 -5.37 -3.95
CA ILE A 46 -19.75 -4.63 -5.21
C ILE A 46 -20.08 -5.55 -6.38
N SER A 47 -21.12 -5.20 -7.14
CA SER A 47 -21.49 -5.90 -8.37
C SER A 47 -20.94 -5.15 -9.57
N MET A 48 -20.17 -5.83 -10.43
CA MET A 48 -19.52 -5.24 -11.60
C MET A 48 -19.97 -5.96 -12.87
N TYR A 49 -20.66 -5.25 -13.77
CA TYR A 49 -21.14 -5.74 -15.07
C TYR A 49 -20.24 -5.18 -16.17
N ILE A 50 -19.03 -5.70 -16.26
CA ILE A 50 -17.96 -5.23 -17.14
C ILE A 50 -17.31 -6.44 -17.83
N ASN A 51 -16.42 -6.20 -18.81
CA ASN A 51 -15.75 -7.26 -19.54
C ASN A 51 -14.83 -8.09 -18.63
N ASP A 52 -14.79 -9.41 -18.88
CA ASP A 52 -14.03 -10.37 -18.06
C ASP A 52 -12.51 -10.10 -18.10
N GLU A 53 -11.99 -9.51 -19.17
CA GLU A 53 -10.56 -9.11 -19.30
C GLU A 53 -10.05 -8.23 -18.14
N PHE A 54 -10.94 -7.48 -17.49
CA PHE A 54 -10.58 -6.63 -16.36
C PHE A 54 -10.46 -7.39 -15.03
N PHE A 55 -10.89 -8.65 -14.99
CA PHE A 55 -10.77 -9.53 -13.82
C PHE A 55 -9.57 -10.47 -13.91
N GLU A 56 -8.80 -10.40 -15.00
CA GLU A 56 -7.59 -11.21 -15.10
C GLU A 56 -6.61 -10.85 -13.97
N PRO A 57 -6.00 -11.86 -13.32
CA PRO A 57 -5.05 -11.62 -12.27
C PRO A 57 -3.81 -10.91 -12.83
N VAL A 58 -3.55 -9.72 -12.33
CA VAL A 58 -2.27 -9.05 -12.59
C VAL A 58 -1.19 -9.81 -11.85
N LYS A 59 -0.16 -10.27 -12.55
CA LYS A 59 0.98 -10.94 -11.92
C LYS A 59 1.57 -10.02 -10.83
N PRO A 60 1.63 -10.47 -9.58
CA PRO A 60 2.19 -9.65 -8.51
C PRO A 60 3.62 -9.28 -8.81
N LYS A 61 3.99 -8.05 -8.52
CA LYS A 61 5.37 -7.59 -8.68
C LYS A 61 6.20 -8.05 -7.48
N TYR A 62 7.06 -9.01 -7.71
CA TYR A 62 8.02 -9.51 -6.72
C TYR A 62 9.38 -8.79 -6.79
N ASP A 63 9.42 -7.58 -7.32
CA ASP A 63 10.66 -6.80 -7.47
C ASP A 63 11.41 -6.64 -6.14
N PHE A 64 10.66 -6.62 -5.02
CA PHE A 64 11.21 -6.53 -3.69
C PHE A 64 12.04 -7.76 -3.26
N LEU A 65 11.91 -8.90 -3.93
CA LEU A 65 12.73 -10.09 -3.64
C LEU A 65 14.19 -9.91 -4.06
N SER A 66 14.47 -8.96 -4.96
CA SER A 66 15.84 -8.59 -5.32
C SER A 66 16.50 -7.62 -4.34
N ALA A 67 15.74 -7.04 -3.40
CA ALA A 67 16.27 -6.14 -2.38
C ALA A 67 17.23 -6.85 -1.42
N GLY A 68 18.10 -6.11 -0.76
CA GLY A 68 18.97 -6.64 0.29
C GLY A 68 18.17 -7.26 1.45
N LYS A 69 18.71 -8.35 2.02
CA LYS A 69 18.07 -9.02 3.19
C LYS A 69 18.30 -8.28 4.51
N SER A 70 19.37 -7.50 4.59
CA SER A 70 19.74 -6.84 5.83
C SER A 70 18.77 -5.70 6.15
N ILE A 71 18.06 -5.86 7.27
CA ILE A 71 17.18 -4.85 7.85
C ILE A 71 17.36 -4.87 9.37
N LYS A 72 17.60 -3.70 9.97
CA LYS A 72 17.70 -3.58 11.43
C LYS A 72 16.35 -3.17 11.97
N ILE A 73 15.65 -4.13 12.59
CA ILE A 73 14.35 -3.91 13.22
C ILE A 73 14.58 -3.41 14.64
N VAL A 74 13.92 -2.32 15.00
CA VAL A 74 13.99 -1.72 16.35
C VAL A 74 12.76 -2.12 17.17
N TYR A 75 11.62 -2.26 16.50
CA TYR A 75 10.37 -2.68 17.11
C TYR A 75 9.47 -3.31 16.04
N GLU A 76 8.69 -4.28 16.41
CA GLU A 76 7.68 -4.89 15.55
C GLU A 76 6.50 -5.41 16.38
N ASP A 77 5.29 -5.18 15.87
CA ASP A 77 4.07 -5.80 16.34
C ASP A 77 3.19 -6.24 15.14
N GLU A 78 1.93 -6.57 15.37
CA GLU A 78 0.98 -6.98 14.34
C GLU A 78 0.59 -5.85 13.38
N ASN A 79 0.79 -4.59 13.76
CA ASN A 79 0.33 -3.40 13.04
C ASN A 79 1.44 -2.61 12.36
N ILE A 80 2.60 -2.54 13.02
CA ILE A 80 3.72 -1.70 12.58
C ILE A 80 5.07 -2.40 12.70
N ILE A 81 6.03 -1.90 11.95
CA ILE A 81 7.44 -2.23 12.08
C ILE A 81 8.27 -0.94 12.06
N LEU A 82 9.16 -0.77 13.02
CA LEU A 82 10.13 0.30 13.10
C LEU A 82 11.49 -0.24 12.66
N ILE A 83 12.08 0.40 11.67
CA ILE A 83 13.40 0.01 11.17
C ILE A 83 14.39 1.15 11.38
N ASP A 84 15.63 0.80 11.72
CA ASP A 84 16.77 1.71 11.70
C ASP A 84 17.41 1.71 10.30
N LYS A 85 17.02 2.70 9.48
CA LYS A 85 17.52 2.81 8.11
C LYS A 85 18.96 3.32 8.13
N PRO A 86 19.93 2.60 7.59
CA PRO A 86 21.29 3.12 7.46
C PRO A 86 21.37 4.24 6.42
N ALA A 87 22.42 5.05 6.49
CA ALA A 87 22.77 5.98 5.42
C ALA A 87 23.10 5.21 4.11
N GLY A 88 22.90 5.86 2.97
CA GLY A 88 23.16 5.30 1.64
C GLY A 88 21.97 4.57 1.00
N ILE A 89 20.94 4.21 1.78
CA ILE A 89 19.73 3.53 1.30
C ILE A 89 18.57 4.52 1.15
N LEU A 90 17.86 4.43 0.04
CA LEU A 90 16.64 5.22 -0.20
C LEU A 90 15.48 4.71 0.67
N SER A 91 14.58 5.59 1.07
CA SER A 91 13.34 5.21 1.73
C SER A 91 12.37 4.53 0.76
N HIS A 92 12.20 5.10 -0.44
CA HIS A 92 11.36 4.58 -1.53
C HIS A 92 12.16 4.48 -2.82
N PRO A 93 11.72 3.63 -3.78
CA PRO A 93 12.26 3.64 -5.15
C PRO A 93 12.21 5.03 -5.79
N ASP A 94 13.23 5.33 -6.58
CA ASP A 94 13.31 6.49 -7.46
C ASP A 94 13.73 6.06 -8.89
N GLU A 95 13.90 7.01 -9.81
CA GLU A 95 14.22 6.73 -11.21
C GLU A 95 15.58 6.01 -11.42
N GLY A 96 16.46 6.01 -10.43
CA GLY A 96 17.80 5.40 -10.52
C GLY A 96 17.98 4.13 -9.70
N ASN A 97 17.08 3.85 -8.72
CA ASN A 97 17.18 2.68 -7.87
C ASN A 97 15.78 2.17 -7.47
N TYR A 98 15.33 1.14 -8.17
CA TYR A 98 13.98 0.59 -7.98
C TYR A 98 13.93 -0.59 -7.02
N THR A 99 15.04 -1.27 -6.78
CA THR A 99 15.03 -2.61 -6.17
C THR A 99 15.45 -2.63 -4.73
N ASP A 100 16.47 -1.86 -4.33
CA ASP A 100 17.04 -1.92 -2.97
C ASP A 100 16.78 -0.63 -2.17
N THR A 101 15.63 -0.57 -1.53
CA THR A 101 15.21 0.56 -0.69
C THR A 101 14.66 0.07 0.65
N ALA A 102 14.46 0.96 1.60
CA ALA A 102 13.91 0.60 2.90
C ALA A 102 12.56 -0.13 2.78
N ILE A 103 11.66 0.37 1.93
CA ILE A 103 10.34 -0.27 1.76
C ILE A 103 10.43 -1.63 1.06
N THR A 104 11.31 -1.81 0.08
CA THR A 104 11.46 -3.10 -0.60
C THR A 104 12.09 -4.14 0.32
N ARG A 105 13.03 -3.77 1.16
CA ARG A 105 13.60 -4.64 2.21
C ARG A 105 12.55 -5.06 3.25
N VAL A 106 11.69 -4.13 3.68
CA VAL A 106 10.58 -4.46 4.60
C VAL A 106 9.59 -5.41 3.95
N LYS A 107 9.18 -5.16 2.70
CA LYS A 107 8.28 -6.07 1.96
C LYS A 107 8.87 -7.47 1.84
N ARG A 108 10.17 -7.57 1.50
CA ARG A 108 10.89 -8.85 1.45
C ARG A 108 10.86 -9.56 2.80
N TYR A 109 11.21 -8.87 3.86
CA TYR A 109 11.20 -9.43 5.22
C TYR A 109 9.83 -9.98 5.61
N LEU A 110 8.76 -9.19 5.41
CA LEU A 110 7.40 -9.59 5.73
C LEU A 110 6.90 -10.74 4.85
N TYR A 111 7.32 -10.79 3.59
CA TYR A 111 7.03 -11.90 2.68
C TYR A 111 7.73 -13.20 3.14
N GLU A 112 9.04 -13.14 3.42
CA GLU A 112 9.80 -14.29 3.92
C GLU A 112 9.28 -14.79 5.28
N LYS A 113 8.67 -13.89 6.09
CA LYS A 113 8.01 -14.21 7.36
C LYS A 113 6.58 -14.76 7.20
N GLY A 114 6.01 -14.66 6.00
CA GLY A 114 4.63 -15.09 5.72
C GLY A 114 3.55 -14.09 6.17
N GLU A 115 3.93 -12.86 6.47
CA GLU A 115 3.02 -11.78 6.93
C GLU A 115 2.61 -10.82 5.80
N TYR A 116 3.14 -10.98 4.61
CA TYR A 116 2.78 -10.25 3.41
C TYR A 116 2.79 -11.18 2.20
N ASP A 117 1.65 -11.29 1.54
CA ASP A 117 1.51 -12.04 0.30
C ASP A 117 0.84 -11.16 -0.77
N PRO A 118 1.59 -10.70 -1.79
CA PRO A 118 1.05 -9.84 -2.82
C PRO A 118 0.02 -10.52 -3.73
N GLU A 119 -0.11 -11.85 -3.71
CA GLU A 119 -1.14 -12.59 -4.44
C GLU A 119 -2.47 -12.59 -3.69
N ASN A 120 -2.42 -12.74 -2.38
CA ASN A 120 -3.62 -12.80 -1.54
C ASN A 120 -4.06 -11.42 -1.03
N GLU A 121 -3.15 -10.44 -0.95
CA GLU A 121 -3.45 -9.09 -0.46
C GLU A 121 -3.30 -8.04 -1.56
N MET A 122 -4.33 -7.92 -2.40
CA MET A 122 -4.33 -6.99 -3.54
C MET A 122 -4.71 -5.55 -3.14
N SER A 123 -5.39 -5.36 -2.01
CA SER A 123 -5.92 -4.04 -1.59
C SER A 123 -4.91 -3.20 -0.81
N PHE A 124 -3.93 -3.84 -0.18
CA PHE A 124 -2.92 -3.19 0.64
C PHE A 124 -1.53 -3.81 0.40
N ALA A 125 -0.50 -3.00 0.49
CA ALA A 125 0.88 -3.44 0.61
C ALA A 125 1.56 -2.65 1.75
N PRO A 126 2.53 -3.24 2.47
CA PRO A 126 3.29 -2.54 3.51
C PRO A 126 3.79 -1.20 3.02
N ALA A 127 3.62 -0.16 3.83
CA ALA A 127 3.85 1.22 3.42
C ALA A 127 4.54 2.06 4.50
N LEU A 128 5.49 2.91 4.09
CA LEU A 128 6.17 3.82 5.00
C LEU A 128 5.26 4.98 5.41
N VAL A 129 5.25 5.29 6.70
CA VAL A 129 4.54 6.44 7.28
C VAL A 129 5.36 7.73 7.15
N ASN A 130 6.68 7.63 7.34
CA ASN A 130 7.64 8.72 7.17
C ASN A 130 8.74 8.33 6.19
N ARG A 131 9.46 9.32 5.72
CA ARG A 131 10.65 9.16 4.88
C ARG A 131 11.77 10.00 5.46
N ILE A 132 12.99 9.53 5.30
CA ILE A 132 14.22 10.25 5.54
C ILE A 132 15.09 10.14 4.30
N ASP A 133 15.98 11.07 4.08
CA ASP A 133 16.80 11.14 2.87
C ASP A 133 17.77 9.97 2.77
N ARG A 134 18.32 9.76 1.57
CA ARG A 134 19.25 8.66 1.28
C ARG A 134 20.39 8.58 2.28
N ASN A 135 21.06 9.72 2.50
CA ASN A 135 22.26 9.79 3.34
C ASN A 135 21.96 10.04 4.82
N THR A 136 20.68 10.13 5.20
CA THR A 136 20.25 10.24 6.60
C THR A 136 19.98 8.86 7.15
N CYS A 137 20.53 8.53 8.31
CA CYS A 137 20.17 7.34 9.09
C CYS A 137 19.07 7.68 10.10
N GLY A 138 18.35 6.65 10.56
CA GLY A 138 17.34 6.81 11.62
C GLY A 138 16.08 5.99 11.41
N ILE A 139 15.11 6.25 12.28
CA ILE A 139 13.91 5.41 12.40
C ILE A 139 12.89 5.73 11.30
N ILE A 140 12.47 4.69 10.61
CA ILE A 140 11.33 4.71 9.69
C ILE A 140 10.23 3.84 10.28
N ILE A 141 9.01 4.38 10.26
CA ILE A 141 7.78 3.68 10.65
C ILE A 141 7.16 3.11 9.39
N THR A 142 6.90 1.81 9.40
CA THR A 142 6.17 1.11 8.33
C THR A 142 4.89 0.51 8.90
N SER A 143 3.79 0.68 8.19
CA SER A 143 2.52 0.04 8.51
C SER A 143 2.42 -1.31 7.82
N LYS A 144 1.95 -2.33 8.54
CA LYS A 144 1.73 -3.69 8.07
C LYS A 144 0.30 -3.91 7.54
N ASN A 145 -0.62 -2.99 7.85
CA ASN A 145 -2.02 -3.03 7.40
C ASN A 145 -2.57 -1.63 7.10
N ALA A 146 -3.71 -1.59 6.40
CA ALA A 146 -4.33 -0.34 5.96
C ALA A 146 -4.86 0.53 7.10
N GLU A 147 -5.31 -0.09 8.20
CA GLU A 147 -5.84 0.63 9.34
C GLU A 147 -4.74 1.40 10.07
N SER A 148 -3.63 0.75 10.40
CA SER A 148 -2.47 1.38 11.03
C SER A 148 -1.91 2.51 10.17
N LEU A 149 -1.85 2.32 8.83
CA LEU A 149 -1.43 3.38 7.91
C LEU A 149 -2.34 4.61 7.99
N ARG A 150 -3.65 4.40 8.02
CA ARG A 150 -4.65 5.48 8.12
C ARG A 150 -4.49 6.26 9.43
N ILE A 151 -4.38 5.53 10.55
CA ILE A 151 -4.21 6.12 11.89
C ILE A 151 -2.93 6.94 11.96
N LEU A 152 -1.80 6.36 11.57
CA LEU A 152 -0.50 7.01 11.63
C LEU A 152 -0.39 8.21 10.69
N ASN A 153 -0.98 8.13 9.49
CA ASN A 153 -1.04 9.29 8.59
C ASN A 153 -1.90 10.42 9.15
N LYS A 154 -3.00 10.10 9.88
CA LYS A 154 -3.80 11.11 10.60
C LYS A 154 -2.98 11.76 11.71
N LYS A 155 -2.29 10.97 12.55
CA LYS A 155 -1.40 11.47 13.60
C LYS A 155 -0.28 12.35 13.05
N LYS A 156 0.35 11.94 11.94
CA LYS A 156 1.36 12.74 11.25
C LYS A 156 0.80 14.07 10.74
N LYS A 157 -0.41 14.06 10.13
CA LYS A 157 -1.08 15.28 9.66
C LYS A 157 -1.40 16.23 10.81
N ASN A 158 -1.80 15.70 11.95
CA ASN A 158 -2.10 16.48 13.16
C ASN A 158 -0.85 16.88 13.95
N ARG A 159 0.37 16.58 13.45
CA ARG A 159 1.65 16.86 14.14
C ARG A 159 1.79 16.17 15.51
N GLU A 160 1.12 15.04 15.70
CA GLU A 160 1.22 14.21 16.91
C GLU A 160 2.48 13.31 16.90
N LEU A 161 3.13 13.15 15.74
CA LEU A 161 4.40 12.43 15.61
C LEU A 161 5.55 13.43 15.61
N HIS A 162 6.30 13.43 16.68
CA HIS A 162 7.46 14.30 16.85
C HIS A 162 8.72 13.68 16.24
N LYS A 163 9.53 14.50 15.59
CA LYS A 163 10.80 14.08 15.00
C LYS A 163 11.93 14.75 15.77
N TYR A 164 12.89 13.95 16.17
CA TYR A 164 14.11 14.42 16.82
C TYR A 164 15.30 14.06 15.95
N TYR A 165 16.24 14.97 15.84
CA TYR A 165 17.50 14.82 15.10
C TYR A 165 18.65 15.06 16.04
N LEU A 166 19.69 14.23 15.93
CA LEU A 166 20.96 14.38 16.67
C LEU A 166 22.00 15.06 15.79
#